data_f18b2f790979321d5bd005dfc7543d27
#
_entry.id   f18b2f790979321d5bd005dfc7543d27
#
_cell.length_a   1.000
_cell.length_b   1.000
_cell.length_c   1.000
_cell.angle_alpha   90.00
_cell.angle_beta   90.00
_cell.angle_gamma   90.00
#
_symmetry.space_group_name_H-M   'P 1'
#
loop_
_entity.id
_entity.type
_entity.pdbx_description
1 polymer ?
#
loop_
_entity_poly.entity_id
_entity_poly.type
_entity_poly.pdbx_seq_one_letter_code
_entity_poly.pdbx_strand_id
1 'polypeptide(L)'
;MAFAALLASCATTAGTPPERLGAPPFYQKHVDAAGIPILSSSRVPDEALFAARDMMRGMLAHRPDLAAWLAANDYRVALIARDEALLDLPENAGWTKPGRDDPRLTRCEIKHYDVRIGAKTAREYWDERARGIGGERMVGSEEDVLGLPISRYFGETIFVHEFAHNVLFAIQGADPALYARVEAAYANALANGLWFEEYTTTTVQEYWAEGTQFWFNSNRLQAFEGRQILNHTDLRAYDPQLYAVLAEAYGDRHELKSDPFHMHPARTPPGPPPENTAEVC
;
A
#
# COMPACT_ATOMS: atom_id res chain seq x y z
N MET A 1 -7.37 34.99 -32.32
CA MET A 1 -6.56 34.07 -31.49
C MET A 1 -7.42 32.82 -31.26
N ALA A 2 -7.06 31.72 -31.92
CA ALA A 2 -7.80 30.46 -31.80
C ALA A 2 -7.24 29.67 -30.59
N PHE A 3 -8.06 29.47 -29.57
CA PHE A 3 -7.77 28.55 -28.46
C PHE A 3 -7.89 27.11 -28.99
N ALA A 4 -6.78 26.45 -29.16
CA ALA A 4 -6.77 25.00 -29.36
C ALA A 4 -7.10 24.30 -28.02
N ALA A 5 -8.32 23.80 -27.89
CA ALA A 5 -8.67 22.90 -26.80
C ALA A 5 -7.91 21.58 -27.03
N LEU A 6 -6.89 21.29 -26.22
CA LEU A 6 -6.31 19.96 -26.12
C LEU A 6 -7.40 19.04 -25.52
N LEU A 7 -8.03 18.25 -26.37
CA LEU A 7 -8.80 17.07 -25.95
C LEU A 7 -7.81 16.07 -25.37
N ALA A 8 -7.76 15.97 -24.04
CA ALA A 8 -7.08 14.88 -23.38
C ALA A 8 -7.80 13.58 -23.77
N SER A 9 -7.24 12.86 -24.73
CA SER A 9 -7.67 11.50 -25.06
C SER A 9 -7.49 10.66 -23.79
N CYS A 10 -8.58 10.14 -23.23
CA CYS A 10 -8.49 9.06 -22.25
C CYS A 10 -7.84 7.88 -22.98
N ALA A 11 -6.56 7.64 -22.75
CA ALA A 11 -5.89 6.46 -23.28
C ALA A 11 -6.60 5.23 -22.71
N THR A 12 -7.12 4.40 -23.58
CA THR A 12 -7.81 3.14 -23.25
C THR A 12 -6.85 1.95 -23.18
N THR A 13 -5.57 2.18 -23.50
CA THR A 13 -4.50 1.17 -23.48
C THR A 13 -3.27 1.75 -22.77
N ALA A 14 -2.58 0.90 -22.02
CA ALA A 14 -1.29 1.24 -21.44
C ALA A 14 -0.23 1.41 -22.55
N GLY A 15 0.61 2.44 -22.41
CA GLY A 15 1.72 2.68 -23.34
C GLY A 15 2.93 1.80 -23.04
N THR A 16 3.96 1.88 -23.89
CA THR A 16 5.29 1.33 -23.57
C THR A 16 6.04 2.30 -22.63
N PRO A 17 6.93 1.79 -21.75
CA PRO A 17 7.76 2.65 -20.93
C PRO A 17 8.60 3.62 -21.77
N PRO A 18 8.57 4.93 -21.50
CA PRO A 18 9.42 5.89 -22.18
C PRO A 18 10.90 5.60 -21.92
N GLU A 19 11.79 5.80 -22.90
CA GLU A 19 13.24 5.56 -22.79
C GLU A 19 13.89 6.26 -21.60
N ARG A 20 13.41 7.49 -21.27
CA ARG A 20 13.91 8.26 -20.12
C ARG A 20 13.81 7.54 -18.77
N LEU A 21 12.93 6.55 -18.66
CA LEU A 21 12.78 5.76 -17.43
C LEU A 21 13.87 4.72 -17.25
N GLY A 22 14.61 4.36 -18.31
CA GLY A 22 15.62 3.32 -18.27
C GLY A 22 15.06 1.99 -17.76
N ALA A 23 13.76 1.73 -18.03
CA ALA A 23 13.10 0.54 -17.51
C ALA A 23 13.67 -0.73 -18.14
N PRO A 24 14.00 -1.77 -17.33
CA PRO A 24 14.42 -3.06 -17.87
C PRO A 24 13.41 -3.65 -18.86
N PRO A 25 13.86 -4.51 -19.83
CA PRO A 25 12.98 -5.11 -20.86
C PRO A 25 11.80 -5.93 -20.33
N PHE A 26 11.84 -6.34 -19.08
CA PHE A 26 10.71 -6.98 -18.38
C PHE A 26 9.46 -6.10 -18.42
N TYR A 27 9.64 -4.78 -18.26
CA TYR A 27 8.56 -3.82 -18.26
C TYR A 27 8.15 -3.45 -19.68
N GLN A 28 6.95 -3.85 -20.06
CA GLN A 28 6.41 -3.63 -21.40
C GLN A 28 5.21 -2.69 -21.42
N LYS A 29 4.65 -2.39 -20.25
CA LYS A 29 3.51 -1.49 -20.09
C LYS A 29 3.83 -0.38 -19.10
N HIS A 30 3.23 0.78 -19.35
CA HIS A 30 3.43 1.99 -18.55
C HIS A 30 2.16 2.85 -18.54
N VAL A 31 1.84 3.39 -17.38
CA VAL A 31 0.93 4.53 -17.19
C VAL A 31 1.56 5.51 -16.19
N ASP A 32 1.10 6.76 -16.22
CA ASP A 32 1.58 7.80 -15.32
C ASP A 32 0.54 8.19 -14.29
N ALA A 33 0.93 8.25 -13.03
CA ALA A 33 0.12 8.72 -11.92
C ALA A 33 0.75 9.96 -11.28
N ALA A 34 0.38 11.15 -11.76
CA ALA A 34 0.88 12.43 -11.24
C ALA A 34 2.42 12.55 -11.26
N GLY A 35 3.06 12.08 -12.35
CA GLY A 35 4.51 12.08 -12.53
C GLY A 35 5.22 10.82 -12.00
N ILE A 36 4.51 9.93 -11.32
CA ILE A 36 5.05 8.68 -10.80
C ILE A 36 4.72 7.56 -11.81
N PRO A 37 5.73 6.89 -12.40
CA PRO A 37 5.49 5.81 -13.35
C PRO A 37 4.97 4.54 -12.67
N ILE A 38 3.96 3.92 -13.30
CA ILE A 38 3.48 2.57 -12.99
C ILE A 38 3.89 1.68 -14.15
N LEU A 39 4.64 0.64 -13.85
CA LEU A 39 5.25 -0.28 -14.82
C LEU A 39 4.73 -1.70 -14.63
N SER A 40 4.64 -2.47 -15.69
CA SER A 40 4.34 -3.89 -15.60
C SER A 40 4.87 -4.68 -16.79
N SER A 41 4.89 -6.01 -16.65
CA SER A 41 5.04 -6.92 -17.79
C SER A 41 3.82 -6.83 -18.72
N SER A 42 3.90 -7.47 -19.90
CA SER A 42 2.75 -7.59 -20.80
C SER A 42 1.61 -8.45 -20.24
N ARG A 43 1.85 -9.23 -19.18
CA ARG A 43 0.90 -10.18 -18.57
C ARG A 43 -0.16 -9.49 -17.72
N VAL A 44 0.18 -8.36 -17.12
CA VAL A 44 -0.77 -7.57 -16.31
C VAL A 44 -1.80 -6.91 -17.24
N PRO A 45 -3.12 -7.04 -17.00
CA PRO A 45 -4.14 -6.38 -17.80
C PRO A 45 -4.08 -4.86 -17.62
N ASP A 46 -4.43 -4.12 -18.66
CA ASP A 46 -4.36 -2.65 -18.66
C ASP A 46 -5.27 -2.03 -17.61
N GLU A 47 -6.39 -2.69 -17.32
CA GLU A 47 -7.35 -2.29 -16.29
C GLU A 47 -6.69 -2.20 -14.91
N ALA A 48 -5.75 -3.09 -14.59
CA ALA A 48 -5.02 -3.07 -13.33
C ALA A 48 -4.12 -1.83 -13.22
N LEU A 49 -3.41 -1.47 -14.32
CA LEU A 49 -2.60 -0.26 -14.33
C LEU A 49 -3.46 1.01 -14.17
N PHE A 50 -4.63 1.03 -14.81
CA PHE A 50 -5.54 2.17 -14.69
C PHE A 50 -6.18 2.26 -13.31
N ALA A 51 -6.53 1.13 -12.68
CA ALA A 51 -7.04 1.10 -11.31
C ALA A 51 -5.99 1.64 -10.33
N ALA A 52 -4.76 1.14 -10.39
CA ALA A 52 -3.64 1.62 -9.58
C ALA A 52 -3.39 3.13 -9.77
N ARG A 53 -3.36 3.60 -11.03
CA ARG A 53 -3.21 5.03 -11.36
C ARG A 53 -4.30 5.88 -10.71
N ASP A 54 -5.55 5.46 -10.83
CA ASP A 54 -6.70 6.22 -10.34
C ASP A 54 -6.70 6.27 -8.80
N MET A 55 -6.33 5.18 -8.12
CA MET A 55 -6.13 5.16 -6.67
C MET A 55 -5.00 6.09 -6.23
N MET A 56 -3.81 6.00 -6.83
CA MET A 56 -2.67 6.87 -6.52
C MET A 56 -3.01 8.35 -6.71
N ARG A 57 -3.66 8.70 -7.83
CA ARG A 57 -4.10 10.08 -8.09
C ARG A 57 -5.11 10.56 -7.05
N GLY A 58 -5.99 9.69 -6.59
CA GLY A 58 -6.94 9.99 -5.53
C GLY A 58 -6.24 10.29 -4.20
N MET A 59 -5.27 9.47 -3.81
CA MET A 59 -4.48 9.64 -2.60
C MET A 59 -3.64 10.92 -2.60
N LEU A 60 -3.12 11.31 -3.75
CA LEU A 60 -2.25 12.50 -3.90
C LEU A 60 -3.02 13.78 -4.27
N ALA A 61 -4.33 13.71 -4.48
CA ALA A 61 -5.09 14.83 -5.03
C ALA A 61 -5.11 16.08 -4.15
N HIS A 62 -5.04 15.92 -2.82
CA HIS A 62 -5.03 17.01 -1.86
C HIS A 62 -3.64 17.66 -1.71
N ARG A 63 -2.57 16.87 -1.89
CA ARG A 63 -1.17 17.26 -1.69
C ARG A 63 -0.33 17.03 -2.97
N PRO A 64 -0.49 17.88 -3.99
CA PRO A 64 0.30 17.76 -5.23
C PRO A 64 1.81 17.97 -5.00
N ASP A 65 2.21 18.62 -3.92
CA ASP A 65 3.60 18.75 -3.48
C ASP A 65 4.22 17.40 -3.11
N LEU A 66 3.47 16.50 -2.47
CA LEU A 66 3.93 15.13 -2.16
C LEU A 66 4.10 14.32 -3.46
N ALA A 67 3.18 14.47 -4.42
CA ALA A 67 3.32 13.85 -5.74
C ALA A 67 4.61 14.32 -6.44
N ALA A 68 4.86 15.63 -6.43
CA ALA A 68 6.05 16.23 -7.02
C ALA A 68 7.34 15.73 -6.33
N TRP A 69 7.31 15.57 -5.01
CA TRP A 69 8.44 15.03 -4.25
C TRP A 69 8.74 13.57 -4.62
N LEU A 70 7.71 12.71 -4.68
CA LEU A 70 7.88 11.31 -5.09
C LEU A 70 8.46 11.20 -6.51
N ALA A 71 7.92 11.99 -7.45
CA ALA A 71 8.40 12.00 -8.82
C ALA A 71 9.86 12.50 -8.93
N ALA A 72 10.23 13.54 -8.16
CA ALA A 72 11.58 14.08 -8.13
C ALA A 72 12.62 13.14 -7.49
N ASN A 73 12.18 12.24 -6.61
CA ASN A 73 13.02 11.24 -5.94
C ASN A 73 12.94 9.85 -6.60
N ASP A 74 12.51 9.78 -7.87
CA ASP A 74 12.49 8.57 -8.70
C ASP A 74 11.67 7.38 -8.12
N TYR A 75 10.62 7.68 -7.34
CA TYR A 75 9.69 6.66 -6.89
C TYR A 75 8.95 6.04 -8.07
N ARG A 76 8.79 4.73 -8.05
CA ARG A 76 8.12 3.96 -9.11
C ARG A 76 7.23 2.89 -8.50
N VAL A 77 6.19 2.52 -9.23
CA VAL A 77 5.32 1.40 -8.88
C VAL A 77 5.46 0.32 -9.95
N ALA A 78 5.65 -0.92 -9.53
CA ALA A 78 5.54 -2.09 -10.38
C ALA A 78 4.25 -2.84 -10.06
N LEU A 79 3.52 -3.31 -11.07
CA LEU A 79 2.45 -4.28 -10.90
C LEU A 79 2.92 -5.64 -11.42
N ILE A 80 2.71 -6.69 -10.60
CA ILE A 80 2.93 -8.08 -10.98
C ILE A 80 1.62 -8.74 -11.35
N ALA A 81 1.66 -9.62 -12.36
CA ALA A 81 0.53 -10.47 -12.71
C ALA A 81 0.28 -11.51 -11.59
N ARG A 82 -0.94 -12.04 -11.52
CA ARG A 82 -1.33 -13.07 -10.51
C ARG A 82 -0.47 -14.34 -10.56
N ASP A 83 0.20 -14.60 -11.67
CA ASP A 83 1.10 -15.74 -11.88
C ASP A 83 2.59 -15.32 -11.94
N GLU A 84 2.90 -14.07 -11.60
CA GLU A 84 4.24 -13.55 -11.37
C GLU A 84 4.53 -13.44 -9.87
N ALA A 85 5.80 -13.51 -9.52
CA ALA A 85 6.31 -13.38 -8.16
C ALA A 85 7.12 -12.09 -8.00
N LEU A 86 7.34 -11.68 -6.75
CA LEU A 86 8.25 -10.56 -6.44
C LEU A 86 9.65 -10.76 -7.04
N LEU A 87 10.15 -12.00 -7.08
CA LEU A 87 11.47 -12.31 -7.63
C LEU A 87 11.54 -12.34 -9.17
N ASP A 88 10.42 -12.19 -9.88
CA ASP A 88 10.42 -12.02 -11.33
C ASP A 88 10.75 -10.58 -11.73
N LEU A 89 10.62 -9.64 -10.80
CA LEU A 89 10.99 -8.25 -11.02
C LEU A 89 12.52 -8.10 -11.09
N PRO A 90 13.05 -7.39 -12.10
CA PRO A 90 14.49 -7.20 -12.29
C PRO A 90 15.20 -6.62 -11.06
N GLU A 91 14.55 -5.73 -10.34
CA GLU A 91 15.08 -5.10 -9.13
C GLU A 91 15.25 -6.09 -7.98
N ASN A 92 14.46 -7.14 -7.96
CA ASN A 92 14.40 -8.14 -6.89
C ASN A 92 15.13 -9.45 -7.25
N ALA A 93 15.69 -9.58 -8.46
CA ALA A 93 16.31 -10.82 -8.94
C ALA A 93 17.45 -11.32 -8.04
N GLY A 94 18.08 -10.44 -7.27
CA GLY A 94 19.12 -10.79 -6.31
C GLY A 94 18.63 -11.05 -4.88
N TRP A 95 17.33 -10.99 -4.62
CA TRP A 95 16.81 -11.18 -3.27
C TRP A 95 16.95 -12.62 -2.82
N THR A 96 17.41 -12.76 -1.58
CA THR A 96 17.48 -14.04 -0.89
C THR A 96 16.53 -14.02 0.31
N LYS A 97 16.15 -15.19 0.79
CA LYS A 97 15.43 -15.27 2.07
C LYS A 97 16.40 -14.87 3.21
N PRO A 98 15.90 -14.27 4.31
CA PRO A 98 16.75 -13.87 5.43
C PRO A 98 17.42 -15.09 6.06
N GLY A 99 18.66 -14.91 6.51
CA GLY A 99 19.35 -15.89 7.36
C GLY A 99 18.77 -15.88 8.77
N ARG A 100 19.07 -16.93 9.57
CA ARG A 100 18.57 -17.05 10.95
C ARG A 100 18.98 -15.86 11.85
N ASP A 101 20.11 -15.26 11.56
CA ASP A 101 20.67 -14.16 12.35
C ASP A 101 20.34 -12.78 11.74
N ASP A 102 19.41 -12.71 10.80
CA ASP A 102 19.01 -11.44 10.19
C ASP A 102 18.29 -10.58 11.25
N PRO A 103 18.81 -9.36 11.56
CA PRO A 103 18.24 -8.52 12.62
C PRO A 103 16.84 -7.98 12.31
N ARG A 104 16.35 -8.14 11.08
CA ARG A 104 14.99 -7.75 10.65
C ARG A 104 13.94 -8.80 10.98
N LEU A 105 14.35 -10.01 11.37
CA LEU A 105 13.41 -11.07 11.75
C LEU A 105 12.65 -10.71 13.02
N THR A 106 11.34 -10.95 13.00
CA THR A 106 10.52 -10.86 14.19
C THR A 106 10.84 -11.99 15.18
N ARG A 107 10.43 -11.84 16.44
CA ARG A 107 10.60 -12.91 17.45
C ARG A 107 9.94 -14.21 17.02
N CYS A 108 8.79 -14.13 16.34
CA CYS A 108 8.06 -15.27 15.82
C CYS A 108 8.77 -15.95 14.65
N GLU A 109 9.33 -15.16 13.75
CA GLU A 109 10.14 -15.69 12.64
C GLU A 109 11.39 -16.41 13.16
N ILE A 110 12.07 -15.86 14.15
CA ILE A 110 13.23 -16.50 14.80
C ILE A 110 12.81 -17.83 15.46
N LYS A 111 11.73 -17.82 16.25
CA LYS A 111 11.22 -18.99 16.97
C LYS A 111 10.83 -20.13 16.03
N HIS A 112 10.25 -19.83 14.90
CA HIS A 112 9.74 -20.79 13.92
C HIS A 112 10.55 -20.82 12.62
N TYR A 113 11.79 -20.35 12.66
CA TYR A 113 12.64 -20.14 11.49
C TYR A 113 12.71 -21.35 10.55
N ASP A 114 12.99 -22.54 11.10
CA ASP A 114 13.23 -23.73 10.28
C ASP A 114 12.03 -24.11 9.42
N VAL A 115 10.81 -23.96 9.95
CA VAL A 115 9.57 -24.28 9.23
C VAL A 115 9.12 -23.12 8.34
N ARG A 116 9.20 -21.89 8.84
CA ARG A 116 8.63 -20.71 8.16
C ARG A 116 9.56 -20.14 7.09
N ILE A 117 10.89 -20.29 7.26
CA ILE A 117 11.89 -19.67 6.40
C ILE A 117 12.92 -20.70 5.94
N GLY A 118 13.50 -21.47 6.86
CA GLY A 118 14.62 -22.37 6.60
C GLY A 118 14.33 -23.40 5.52
N ALA A 119 13.19 -24.05 5.59
CA ALA A 119 12.75 -25.09 4.65
C ALA A 119 12.38 -24.58 3.24
N LYS A 120 12.18 -23.28 3.07
CA LYS A 120 11.71 -22.69 1.80
C LYS A 120 12.86 -22.27 0.90
N THR A 121 12.61 -22.26 -0.41
CA THR A 121 13.40 -21.51 -1.36
C THR A 121 13.18 -20.00 -1.19
N ALA A 122 14.04 -19.16 -1.76
CA ALA A 122 13.83 -17.71 -1.73
C ALA A 122 12.48 -17.32 -2.39
N ARG A 123 12.12 -17.97 -3.50
CA ARG A 123 10.85 -17.71 -4.20
C ARG A 123 9.65 -18.05 -3.32
N GLU A 124 9.60 -19.24 -2.76
CA GLU A 124 8.51 -19.66 -1.86
C GLU A 124 8.37 -18.73 -0.66
N TYR A 125 9.50 -18.33 -0.05
CA TYR A 125 9.48 -17.38 1.07
C TYR A 125 8.86 -16.05 0.69
N TRP A 126 9.31 -15.43 -0.40
CA TRP A 126 8.83 -14.10 -0.81
C TRP A 126 7.40 -14.14 -1.35
N ASP A 127 7.00 -15.20 -2.07
CA ASP A 127 5.62 -15.37 -2.54
C ASP A 127 4.63 -15.54 -1.40
N GLU A 128 5.04 -16.24 -0.33
CA GLU A 128 4.19 -16.39 0.85
C GLU A 128 4.21 -15.15 1.76
N ARG A 129 5.30 -14.38 1.74
CA ARG A 129 5.42 -13.22 2.61
C ARG A 129 4.55 -12.05 2.15
N ALA A 130 4.60 -11.68 0.90
CA ALA A 130 3.89 -10.51 0.41
C ALA A 130 3.57 -10.57 -1.08
N ARG A 131 2.48 -9.91 -1.46
CA ARG A 131 2.10 -9.61 -2.84
C ARG A 131 2.09 -8.11 -3.11
N GLY A 132 2.42 -7.31 -2.08
CA GLY A 132 2.65 -5.88 -2.12
C GLY A 132 3.85 -5.52 -1.23
N ILE A 133 4.59 -4.48 -1.58
CA ILE A 133 5.70 -3.93 -0.80
C ILE A 133 5.78 -2.44 -1.08
N GLY A 134 5.74 -1.61 -0.03
CA GLY A 134 5.97 -0.16 -0.11
C GLY A 134 7.44 0.19 -0.36
N GLY A 135 7.72 1.45 -0.67
CA GLY A 135 9.06 1.99 -0.83
C GLY A 135 9.35 2.59 -2.21
N GLU A 136 10.61 2.98 -2.48
CA GLU A 136 11.00 3.63 -3.74
C GLU A 136 10.65 2.81 -4.99
N ARG A 137 10.69 1.50 -4.87
CA ARG A 137 10.30 0.52 -5.89
C ARG A 137 9.11 -0.28 -5.38
N MET A 138 7.98 0.44 -5.14
CA MET A 138 6.76 -0.19 -4.67
C MET A 138 6.29 -1.27 -5.63
N VAL A 139 5.78 -2.35 -5.07
CA VAL A 139 5.12 -3.42 -5.83
C VAL A 139 3.67 -3.56 -5.38
N GLY A 140 2.77 -3.73 -6.32
CA GLY A 140 1.39 -4.17 -6.12
C GLY A 140 1.08 -5.36 -7.01
N SER A 141 -0.05 -6.02 -6.81
CA SER A 141 -0.47 -7.17 -7.61
C SER A 141 -1.78 -6.93 -8.34
N GLU A 142 -1.89 -7.54 -9.52
CA GLU A 142 -3.08 -7.51 -10.38
C GLU A 142 -4.34 -7.91 -9.61
N GLU A 143 -4.25 -8.99 -8.86
CA GLU A 143 -5.40 -9.55 -8.15
C GLU A 143 -5.91 -8.66 -7.01
N ASP A 144 -5.03 -7.86 -6.42
CA ASP A 144 -5.42 -6.91 -5.38
C ASP A 144 -6.07 -5.65 -5.97
N VAL A 145 -5.40 -4.99 -6.91
CA VAL A 145 -5.93 -3.74 -7.50
C VAL A 145 -7.23 -3.93 -8.27
N LEU A 146 -7.54 -5.17 -8.71
CA LEU A 146 -8.80 -5.54 -9.36
C LEU A 146 -9.80 -6.20 -8.42
N GLY A 147 -9.46 -6.44 -7.16
CA GLY A 147 -10.34 -7.09 -6.18
C GLY A 147 -10.72 -8.52 -6.56
N LEU A 148 -9.79 -9.29 -7.14
CA LEU A 148 -10.09 -10.65 -7.56
C LEU A 148 -10.20 -11.58 -6.35
N PRO A 149 -11.17 -12.53 -6.34
CA PRO A 149 -11.36 -13.45 -5.20
C PRO A 149 -10.16 -14.35 -4.87
N ILE A 150 -9.20 -14.45 -5.77
CA ILE A 150 -7.94 -15.18 -5.55
C ILE A 150 -6.95 -14.40 -4.67
N SER A 151 -7.16 -13.09 -4.48
CA SER A 151 -6.30 -12.29 -3.61
C SER A 151 -6.33 -12.83 -2.18
N ARG A 152 -5.17 -13.01 -1.57
CA ARG A 152 -5.07 -13.33 -0.13
C ARG A 152 -5.58 -12.18 0.75
N TYR A 153 -5.61 -10.98 0.20
CA TYR A 153 -6.10 -9.77 0.84
C TYR A 153 -7.56 -9.46 0.49
N PHE A 154 -8.30 -10.43 -0.09
CA PHE A 154 -9.68 -10.20 -0.53
C PHE A 154 -10.55 -9.65 0.60
N GLY A 155 -11.05 -8.45 0.43
CA GLY A 155 -11.80 -7.68 1.44
C GLY A 155 -11.08 -6.43 1.96
N GLU A 156 -9.83 -6.21 1.54
CA GLU A 156 -9.07 -4.98 1.77
C GLU A 156 -8.23 -4.66 0.55
N THR A 157 -7.86 -3.40 0.36
CA THR A 157 -6.99 -2.98 -0.75
C THR A 157 -5.58 -2.77 -0.24
N ILE A 158 -4.75 -3.82 -0.33
CA ILE A 158 -3.35 -3.74 0.12
C ILE A 158 -2.53 -2.75 -0.71
N PHE A 159 -2.91 -2.50 -1.97
CA PHE A 159 -2.28 -1.47 -2.79
C PHE A 159 -2.37 -0.07 -2.14
N VAL A 160 -3.50 0.25 -1.50
CA VAL A 160 -3.69 1.51 -0.75
C VAL A 160 -2.76 1.55 0.45
N HIS A 161 -2.61 0.44 1.17
CA HIS A 161 -1.68 0.28 2.29
C HIS A 161 -0.23 0.55 1.86
N GLU A 162 0.23 -0.16 0.84
CA GLU A 162 1.61 -0.04 0.37
C GLU A 162 1.93 1.35 -0.21
N PHE A 163 0.97 1.96 -0.92
CA PHE A 163 1.17 3.31 -1.42
C PHE A 163 1.08 4.36 -0.30
N ALA A 164 0.39 4.08 0.81
CA ALA A 164 0.40 4.94 1.98
C ALA A 164 1.80 5.06 2.60
N HIS A 165 2.61 4.00 2.59
CA HIS A 165 4.02 4.09 2.98
C HIS A 165 4.77 5.11 2.12
N ASN A 166 4.54 5.11 0.80
CA ASN A 166 5.17 6.09 -0.11
C ASN A 166 4.71 7.53 0.19
N VAL A 167 3.43 7.71 0.50
CA VAL A 167 2.91 9.02 0.93
C VAL A 167 3.59 9.47 2.22
N LEU A 168 3.79 8.58 3.19
CA LEU A 168 4.49 8.90 4.44
C LEU A 168 5.96 9.27 4.20
N PHE A 169 6.67 8.57 3.32
CA PHE A 169 8.04 8.96 2.93
C PHE A 169 8.08 10.33 2.27
N ALA A 170 7.08 10.66 1.42
CA ALA A 170 6.96 11.99 0.84
C ALA A 170 6.68 13.05 1.92
N ILE A 171 5.83 12.77 2.90
CA ILE A 171 5.58 13.66 4.04
C ILE A 171 6.88 13.85 4.83
N GLN A 172 7.62 12.79 5.13
CA GLN A 172 8.90 12.87 5.83
C GLN A 172 9.91 13.77 5.11
N GLY A 173 9.95 13.69 3.77
CA GLY A 173 10.88 14.46 2.97
C GLY A 173 10.44 15.88 2.63
N ALA A 174 9.14 16.10 2.37
CA ALA A 174 8.60 17.39 1.91
C ALA A 174 7.97 18.22 3.03
N ASP A 175 7.45 17.56 4.09
CA ASP A 175 6.75 18.21 5.22
C ASP A 175 7.14 17.56 6.56
N PRO A 176 8.40 17.74 7.01
CA PRO A 176 8.87 17.16 8.27
C PRO A 176 8.04 17.57 9.49
N ALA A 177 7.35 18.72 9.42
CA ALA A 177 6.49 19.16 10.51
C ALA A 177 5.21 18.30 10.62
N LEU A 178 4.61 17.90 9.50
CA LEU A 178 3.52 16.93 9.50
C LEU A 178 4.03 15.56 9.95
N TYR A 179 5.19 15.12 9.47
CA TYR A 179 5.78 13.84 9.88
C TYR A 179 5.98 13.76 11.41
N ALA A 180 6.51 14.81 12.03
CA ALA A 180 6.66 14.89 13.49
C ALA A 180 5.31 14.77 14.22
N ARG A 181 4.21 15.28 13.64
CA ARG A 181 2.87 15.10 14.22
C ARG A 181 2.35 13.67 14.05
N VAL A 182 2.69 12.99 12.96
CA VAL A 182 2.38 11.56 12.79
C VAL A 182 3.10 10.73 13.85
N GLU A 183 4.40 10.99 14.09
CA GLU A 183 5.17 10.31 15.15
C GLU A 183 4.59 10.59 16.54
N ALA A 184 4.15 11.83 16.80
CA ALA A 184 3.52 12.19 18.07
C ALA A 184 2.16 11.50 18.25
N ALA A 185 1.35 11.39 17.20
CA ALA A 185 0.07 10.66 17.22
C ALA A 185 0.31 9.17 17.50
N TYR A 186 1.29 8.56 16.85
CA TYR A 186 1.68 7.16 17.09
C TYR A 186 2.15 6.95 18.54
N ALA A 187 3.05 7.79 19.04
CA ALA A 187 3.53 7.71 20.41
C ALA A 187 2.38 7.87 21.43
N ASN A 188 1.42 8.77 21.14
CA ASN A 188 0.21 8.93 21.96
C ASN A 188 -0.68 7.69 21.93
N ALA A 189 -0.86 7.07 20.75
CA ALA A 189 -1.64 5.84 20.61
C ALA A 189 -1.05 4.73 21.48
N LEU A 190 0.27 4.50 21.40
CA LEU A 190 0.98 3.52 22.23
C LEU A 190 0.85 3.82 23.73
N ALA A 191 1.04 5.09 24.13
CA ALA A 191 0.98 5.49 25.54
C ALA A 191 -0.43 5.31 26.15
N ASN A 192 -1.48 5.38 25.34
CA ASN A 192 -2.87 5.22 25.78
C ASN A 192 -3.42 3.81 25.50
N GLY A 193 -2.60 2.86 25.04
CA GLY A 193 -3.00 1.49 24.75
C GLY A 193 -3.99 1.38 23.58
N LEU A 194 -4.01 2.37 22.66
CA LEU A 194 -4.80 2.25 21.44
C LEU A 194 -4.18 1.20 20.53
N TRP A 195 -5.01 0.46 19.79
CA TRP A 195 -4.58 -0.59 18.86
C TRP A 195 -3.74 -1.69 19.52
N PHE A 196 -4.02 -1.97 20.80
CA PHE A 196 -3.25 -2.96 21.56
C PHE A 196 -3.29 -4.34 20.88
N GLU A 197 -2.11 -4.93 20.69
CA GLU A 197 -1.90 -6.21 20.00
C GLU A 197 -2.38 -6.22 18.52
N GLU A 198 -2.63 -5.06 17.92
CA GLU A 198 -2.95 -4.94 16.50
C GLU A 198 -1.70 -4.65 15.66
N TYR A 199 -1.72 -5.06 14.38
CA TYR A 199 -0.63 -4.81 13.44
C TYR A 199 -0.30 -3.32 13.32
N THR A 200 -1.31 -2.49 13.44
CA THR A 200 -1.23 -1.01 13.48
C THR A 200 -0.20 -0.47 14.48
N THR A 201 0.12 -1.19 15.57
CA THR A 201 1.10 -0.73 16.57
C THR A 201 2.53 -1.16 16.32
N THR A 202 2.80 -1.94 15.29
CA THR A 202 4.15 -2.52 15.07
C THR A 202 5.19 -1.47 14.71
N THR A 203 4.83 -0.48 13.91
CA THR A 203 5.68 0.67 13.54
C THR A 203 4.84 1.90 13.23
N VAL A 204 5.47 3.09 13.18
CA VAL A 204 4.78 4.32 12.74
C VAL A 204 4.32 4.22 11.27
N GLN A 205 5.04 3.46 10.45
CA GLN A 205 4.69 3.21 9.05
C GLN A 205 3.39 2.42 8.95
N GLU A 206 3.26 1.33 9.73
CA GLU A 206 2.04 0.51 9.75
C GLU A 206 0.85 1.27 10.36
N TYR A 207 1.09 2.05 11.41
CA TYR A 207 0.08 2.94 12.00
C TYR A 207 -0.52 3.90 10.97
N TRP A 208 0.34 4.51 10.15
CA TRP A 208 -0.06 5.37 9.06
C TRP A 208 -0.80 4.62 7.94
N ALA A 209 -0.28 3.48 7.51
CA ALA A 209 -0.81 2.72 6.39
C ALA A 209 -2.18 2.09 6.71
N GLU A 210 -2.34 1.48 7.88
CA GLU A 210 -3.62 0.97 8.38
C GLU A 210 -4.65 2.10 8.53
N GLY A 211 -4.23 3.22 9.14
CA GLY A 211 -5.07 4.41 9.25
C GLY A 211 -5.53 4.94 7.89
N THR A 212 -4.66 4.91 6.87
CA THR A 212 -4.98 5.32 5.51
C THR A 212 -6.03 4.41 4.88
N GLN A 213 -5.94 3.09 5.08
CA GLN A 213 -6.98 2.17 4.58
C GLN A 213 -8.34 2.45 5.24
N PHE A 214 -8.38 2.71 6.56
CA PHE A 214 -9.63 3.13 7.24
C PHE A 214 -10.12 4.49 6.74
N TRP A 215 -9.21 5.44 6.49
CA TRP A 215 -9.56 6.75 5.94
C TRP A 215 -10.32 6.64 4.63
N PHE A 216 -9.89 5.76 3.72
CA PHE A 216 -10.52 5.54 2.42
C PHE A 216 -11.63 4.47 2.44
N ASN A 217 -11.99 3.91 3.59
CA ASN A 217 -12.98 2.86 3.74
C ASN A 217 -12.65 1.59 2.93
N SER A 218 -11.39 1.21 2.88
CA SER A 218 -10.85 0.09 2.11
C SER A 218 -10.14 -0.97 2.95
N ASN A 219 -10.14 -0.85 4.29
CA ASN A 219 -9.61 -1.87 5.20
C ASN A 219 -10.67 -2.90 5.58
N ARG A 220 -10.24 -4.08 6.03
CA ARG A 220 -11.12 -5.05 6.70
C ARG A 220 -11.52 -4.55 8.08
N LEU A 221 -12.62 -5.13 8.58
CA LEU A 221 -13.04 -4.91 9.95
C LEU A 221 -11.94 -5.37 10.93
N GLN A 222 -11.47 -4.46 11.76
CA GLN A 222 -10.68 -4.78 12.93
C GLN A 222 -11.59 -4.77 14.17
N ALA A 223 -11.46 -5.78 15.02
CA ALA A 223 -12.24 -5.89 16.24
C ALA A 223 -11.33 -6.36 17.39
N PHE A 224 -11.26 -5.56 18.43
CA PHE A 224 -10.43 -5.79 19.61
C PHE A 224 -11.04 -5.07 20.82
N GLU A 225 -10.89 -5.63 22.01
CA GLU A 225 -11.38 -5.06 23.28
C GLU A 225 -12.86 -4.61 23.25
N GLY A 226 -13.71 -5.35 22.51
CA GLY A 226 -15.13 -5.02 22.34
C GLY A 226 -15.41 -3.81 21.44
N ARG A 227 -14.44 -3.33 20.71
CA ARG A 227 -14.54 -2.23 19.73
C ARG A 227 -14.47 -2.77 18.32
N GLN A 228 -14.96 -2.02 17.36
CA GLN A 228 -14.91 -2.33 15.93
C GLN A 228 -14.54 -1.08 15.15
N ILE A 229 -13.55 -1.19 14.28
CA ILE A 229 -13.12 -0.13 13.37
C ILE A 229 -13.24 -0.67 11.94
N LEU A 230 -14.06 -0.02 11.13
CA LEU A 230 -14.29 -0.43 9.74
C LEU A 230 -14.11 0.73 8.75
N ASN A 231 -14.33 1.96 9.19
CA ASN A 231 -14.40 3.11 8.29
C ASN A 231 -13.80 4.37 8.96
N HIS A 232 -13.69 5.46 8.17
CA HIS A 232 -13.14 6.72 8.64
C HIS A 232 -13.90 7.34 9.84
N THR A 233 -15.20 7.06 9.97
CA THR A 233 -16.00 7.57 11.10
C THR A 233 -15.65 6.84 12.39
N ASP A 234 -15.47 5.52 12.32
CA ASP A 234 -15.02 4.72 13.46
C ASP A 234 -13.60 5.12 13.85
N LEU A 235 -12.70 5.29 12.85
CA LEU A 235 -11.34 5.79 13.06
C LEU A 235 -11.33 7.14 13.78
N ARG A 236 -12.16 8.08 13.33
CA ARG A 236 -12.26 9.41 13.98
C ARG A 236 -12.68 9.33 15.44
N ALA A 237 -13.61 8.44 15.74
CA ALA A 237 -14.10 8.26 17.11
C ALA A 237 -13.09 7.56 18.01
N TYR A 238 -12.27 6.66 17.45
CA TYR A 238 -11.34 5.82 18.17
C TYR A 238 -9.97 6.49 18.35
N ASP A 239 -9.37 6.97 17.25
CA ASP A 239 -8.06 7.63 17.24
C ASP A 239 -8.14 8.98 16.53
N PRO A 240 -8.62 10.01 17.22
CA PRO A 240 -8.79 11.34 16.64
C PRO A 240 -7.47 12.02 16.25
N GLN A 241 -6.33 11.60 16.83
CA GLN A 241 -5.03 12.17 16.46
C GLN A 241 -4.55 11.60 15.13
N LEU A 242 -4.67 10.29 14.91
CA LEU A 242 -4.41 9.69 13.60
C LEU A 242 -5.34 10.28 12.54
N TYR A 243 -6.63 10.40 12.86
CA TYR A 243 -7.59 11.01 11.94
C TYR A 243 -7.18 12.44 11.54
N ALA A 244 -6.70 13.25 12.47
CA ALA A 244 -6.31 14.63 12.21
C ALA A 244 -5.12 14.74 11.24
N VAL A 245 -4.07 13.93 11.42
CA VAL A 245 -2.90 13.94 10.53
C VAL A 245 -3.22 13.35 9.15
N LEU A 246 -4.14 12.38 9.06
CA LEU A 246 -4.64 11.88 7.78
C LEU A 246 -5.45 12.95 7.03
N ALA A 247 -6.26 13.76 7.75
CA ALA A 247 -7.00 14.87 7.17
C ALA A 247 -6.08 15.93 6.54
N GLU A 248 -4.92 16.19 7.15
CA GLU A 248 -3.92 17.11 6.59
C GLU A 248 -3.30 16.57 5.29
N ALA A 249 -3.16 15.25 5.17
CA ALA A 249 -2.59 14.62 3.98
C ALA A 249 -3.63 14.40 2.86
N TYR A 250 -4.87 14.03 3.20
CA TYR A 250 -5.87 13.56 2.23
C TYR A 250 -7.07 14.50 2.04
N GLY A 251 -7.19 15.55 2.85
CA GLY A 251 -8.33 16.49 2.84
C GLY A 251 -9.62 15.81 3.29
N ASP A 252 -10.75 16.10 2.64
CA ASP A 252 -12.07 15.54 2.99
C ASP A 252 -12.44 14.34 2.09
N ARG A 253 -11.48 13.72 1.44
CA ARG A 253 -11.73 12.61 0.52
C ARG A 253 -11.65 11.28 1.26
N HIS A 254 -12.76 10.52 1.23
CA HIS A 254 -12.87 9.20 1.83
C HIS A 254 -13.19 8.10 0.81
N GLU A 255 -13.05 8.38 -0.47
CA GLU A 255 -13.30 7.45 -1.57
C GLU A 255 -12.18 7.56 -2.60
N LEU A 256 -11.69 6.42 -3.06
CA LEU A 256 -10.76 6.30 -4.16
C LEU A 256 -11.47 5.69 -5.36
N LYS A 257 -11.40 6.40 -6.49
CA LYS A 257 -11.90 5.85 -7.75
C LYS A 257 -11.13 4.57 -8.07
N SER A 258 -11.84 3.53 -8.48
CA SER A 258 -11.31 2.22 -8.83
C SER A 258 -10.80 1.38 -7.64
N ASP A 259 -11.01 1.80 -6.38
CA ASP A 259 -10.78 0.93 -5.24
C ASP A 259 -11.88 -0.15 -5.19
N PRO A 260 -11.54 -1.44 -5.39
CA PRO A 260 -12.52 -2.51 -5.47
C PRO A 260 -13.20 -2.81 -4.12
N PHE A 261 -12.55 -2.44 -3.02
CA PHE A 261 -13.06 -2.75 -1.68
C PHE A 261 -13.65 -1.53 -0.96
N HIS A 262 -13.72 -0.37 -1.62
CA HIS A 262 -14.42 0.77 -1.01
C HIS A 262 -15.85 0.38 -0.63
N MET A 263 -16.14 0.37 0.68
CA MET A 263 -17.44 -0.05 1.24
C MET A 263 -17.93 -1.45 0.81
N HIS A 264 -17.04 -2.32 0.33
CA HIS A 264 -17.39 -3.65 -0.14
C HIS A 264 -17.77 -4.60 1.01
N PRO A 265 -18.82 -5.47 0.86
CA PRO A 265 -19.25 -6.39 1.93
C PRO A 265 -18.17 -7.36 2.41
N ALA A 266 -17.21 -7.75 1.56
CA ALA A 266 -16.11 -8.64 1.93
C ALA A 266 -15.18 -8.05 3.01
N ARG A 267 -15.27 -6.76 3.29
CA ARG A 267 -14.56 -6.11 4.40
C ARG A 267 -15.04 -6.60 5.77
N THR A 268 -16.22 -7.18 5.81
CA THR A 268 -16.78 -7.81 7.01
C THR A 268 -17.01 -9.29 6.70
N PRO A 269 -15.96 -10.14 6.80
CA PRO A 269 -16.10 -11.57 6.52
C PRO A 269 -17.10 -12.22 7.50
N PRO A 270 -17.78 -13.29 7.07
CA PRO A 270 -18.68 -14.02 7.95
C PRO A 270 -17.90 -14.69 9.09
N GLY A 271 -18.48 -14.66 10.29
CA GLY A 271 -17.90 -15.23 11.50
C GLY A 271 -17.41 -14.18 12.49
N PRO A 272 -16.82 -14.58 13.60
CA PRO A 272 -16.22 -13.66 14.54
C PRO A 272 -15.04 -12.95 13.85
N PRO A 273 -14.92 -11.62 14.01
CA PRO A 273 -13.75 -10.90 13.49
C PRO A 273 -12.47 -11.46 14.14
N PRO A 274 -11.34 -11.46 13.41
CA PRO A 274 -10.06 -11.85 14.00
C PRO A 274 -9.71 -10.86 15.13
N GLU A 275 -9.30 -11.41 16.26
CA GLU A 275 -8.70 -10.64 17.36
C GLU A 275 -7.18 -10.72 17.26
N ASN A 276 -6.49 -9.64 17.63
CA ASN A 276 -5.03 -9.56 17.70
C ASN A 276 -4.36 -9.83 16.34
N THR A 277 -4.40 -8.85 15.44
CA THR A 277 -3.78 -8.96 14.11
C THR A 277 -2.25 -8.93 14.17
N ALA A 278 -1.65 -8.41 15.25
CA ALA A 278 -0.23 -8.52 15.49
C ALA A 278 0.15 -9.97 15.84
N GLU A 279 1.25 -10.42 15.26
CA GLU A 279 1.75 -11.78 15.55
C GLU A 279 2.36 -11.84 16.96
N VAL A 280 1.72 -12.57 17.85
CA VAL A 280 2.17 -12.76 19.23
C VAL A 280 2.91 -14.10 19.38
N CYS A 281 4.13 -14.07 19.86
CA CYS A 281 4.97 -15.22 20.20
C CYS A 281 5.48 -15.11 21.63
#